data_dff26d90bae3462914958de89dfa45ef
#
_entry.id   dff26d90bae3462914958de89dfa45ef
#
_cell.length_a   1.000
_cell.length_b   1.000
_cell.length_c   1.000
_cell.angle_alpha   90.00
_cell.angle_beta   90.00
_cell.angle_gamma   90.00
#
_symmetry.space_group_name_H-M   'P 1'
#
loop_
_entity.id
_entity.type
_entity.pdbx_description
1 polymer ?
#
loop_
_entity_poly.entity_id
_entity_poly.type
_entity_poly.pdbx_seq_one_letter_code
_entity_poly.pdbx_strand_id
1 'polypeptide(L)'
;MDQATVDFWQNHSLQFLEMALRTDKRQVLKDADGYGKLSRECGDTVEIFLMVRNGRIRSAAFETDGCLFAVVCANTVAHLVEGKTLQGALALTPDSVIDYLETLPAEESHCAEQAIQVLRLAIANARENERQPWKKFYARR
;
A
#
# COMPACT_ATOMS: atom_id res chain seq x y z
N MET A 1 -1.25 -30.14 10.03
CA MET A 1 -1.28 -29.11 8.99
C MET A 1 -1.70 -29.77 7.69
N ASP A 2 -2.69 -29.22 6.99
CA ASP A 2 -3.14 -29.84 5.76
C ASP A 2 -2.18 -29.54 4.60
N GLN A 3 -2.36 -30.25 3.48
CA GLN A 3 -1.48 -30.13 2.32
C GLN A 3 -1.55 -28.73 1.69
N ALA A 4 -2.73 -28.10 1.68
CA ALA A 4 -2.89 -26.76 1.12
C ALA A 4 -2.07 -25.73 1.90
N THR A 5 -2.04 -25.84 3.23
CA THR A 5 -1.23 -24.96 4.08
C THR A 5 0.27 -25.19 3.85
N VAL A 6 0.69 -26.44 3.75
CA VAL A 6 2.09 -26.78 3.48
C VAL A 6 2.50 -26.22 2.12
N ASP A 7 1.66 -26.37 1.10
CA ASP A 7 1.95 -25.87 -0.25
C ASP A 7 2.07 -24.36 -0.27
N PHE A 8 1.22 -23.64 0.47
CA PHE A 8 1.29 -22.19 0.58
C PHE A 8 2.65 -21.76 1.12
N TRP A 9 3.12 -22.39 2.23
CA TRP A 9 4.40 -22.02 2.84
C TRP A 9 5.58 -22.35 1.93
N GLN A 10 5.50 -23.44 1.17
CA GLN A 10 6.58 -23.87 0.29
C GLN A 10 6.67 -23.06 -1.01
N ASN A 11 5.55 -22.52 -1.48
CA ASN A 11 5.46 -21.88 -2.79
C ASN A 11 5.67 -20.37 -2.77
N HIS A 12 5.87 -19.77 -1.58
CA HIS A 12 6.03 -18.32 -1.46
C HIS A 12 7.35 -17.95 -0.80
N SER A 13 7.90 -16.81 -1.23
CA SER A 13 9.11 -16.26 -0.66
C SER A 13 8.89 -15.81 0.79
N LEU A 14 9.99 -15.61 1.53
CA LEU A 14 9.93 -15.06 2.88
C LEU A 14 9.31 -13.66 2.87
N GLN A 15 9.63 -12.85 1.88
CA GLN A 15 9.08 -11.50 1.73
C GLN A 15 7.56 -11.55 1.55
N PHE A 16 7.07 -12.46 0.71
CA PHE A 16 5.63 -12.62 0.52
C PHE A 16 4.97 -13.06 1.82
N LEU A 17 5.52 -14.06 2.49
CA LEU A 17 4.96 -14.58 3.74
C LEU A 17 4.96 -13.52 4.83
N GLU A 18 6.01 -12.72 4.93
CA GLU A 18 6.06 -11.61 5.87
C GLU A 18 4.93 -10.62 5.60
N MET A 19 4.75 -10.23 4.35
CA MET A 19 3.70 -9.27 4.00
C MET A 19 2.29 -9.85 4.17
N ALA A 20 2.14 -11.16 4.06
CA ALA A 20 0.87 -11.83 4.29
C ALA A 20 0.48 -11.89 5.77
N LEU A 21 1.47 -11.98 6.66
CA LEU A 21 1.24 -12.21 8.09
C LEU A 21 1.41 -10.95 8.95
N ARG A 22 2.18 -9.98 8.49
CA ARG A 22 2.49 -8.78 9.27
C ARG A 22 1.36 -7.76 9.16
N THR A 23 0.80 -7.34 10.30
CA THR A 23 -0.38 -6.49 10.34
C THR A 23 -0.18 -5.14 11.01
N ASP A 24 1.06 -4.81 11.40
CA ASP A 24 1.34 -3.58 12.15
C ASP A 24 1.01 -2.30 11.36
N LYS A 25 1.03 -2.36 10.03
CA LYS A 25 0.70 -1.21 9.18
C LYS A 25 -0.75 -1.21 8.68
N ARG A 26 -1.52 -2.23 9.02
CA ARG A 26 -2.92 -2.32 8.62
C ARG A 26 -3.78 -1.55 9.62
N GLN A 27 -3.97 -0.26 9.36
CA GLN A 27 -4.76 0.60 10.24
C GLN A 27 -5.19 1.86 9.49
N VAL A 28 -6.22 2.50 9.99
CA VAL A 28 -6.68 3.81 9.50
C VAL A 28 -5.96 4.89 10.30
N LEU A 29 -5.33 5.85 9.60
CA LEU A 29 -4.70 7.01 10.22
C LEU A 29 -5.56 8.23 9.93
N LYS A 30 -6.33 8.67 10.94
CA LYS A 30 -7.30 9.76 10.77
C LYS A 30 -6.67 11.10 10.40
N ASP A 31 -5.47 11.35 10.88
CA ASP A 31 -4.77 12.62 10.66
C ASP A 31 -3.69 12.52 9.59
N ALA A 32 -3.80 11.54 8.70
CA ALA A 32 -2.80 11.34 7.65
C ALA A 32 -2.62 12.61 6.80
N ASP A 33 -1.38 12.89 6.45
CA ASP A 33 -1.02 14.03 5.59
C ASP A 33 -1.37 13.75 4.13
N GLY A 34 -1.37 12.48 3.74
CA GLY A 34 -1.78 12.05 2.41
C GLY A 34 -2.69 10.83 2.50
N TYR A 35 -3.70 10.79 1.67
CA TYR A 35 -4.68 9.72 1.66
C TYR A 35 -5.08 9.40 0.22
N GLY A 36 -5.10 8.12 -0.11
CA GLY A 36 -5.57 7.64 -1.40
C GLY A 36 -6.49 6.46 -1.23
N LYS A 37 -7.47 6.36 -2.11
CA LYS A 37 -8.45 5.29 -2.11
C LYS A 37 -8.83 4.95 -3.54
N LEU A 38 -8.92 3.67 -3.84
CA LEU A 38 -9.37 3.21 -5.14
C LEU A 38 -10.13 1.90 -4.97
N SER A 39 -11.34 1.87 -5.55
CA SER A 39 -12.16 0.66 -5.60
C SER A 39 -12.17 0.13 -7.01
N ARG A 40 -12.05 -1.18 -7.14
CA ARG A 40 -12.15 -1.86 -8.44
C ARG A 40 -13.61 -2.22 -8.71
N GLU A 41 -13.92 -2.47 -9.97
CA GLU A 41 -15.28 -2.88 -10.38
C GLU A 41 -15.75 -4.12 -9.64
N CYS A 42 -14.84 -5.04 -9.32
CA CYS A 42 -15.16 -6.26 -8.60
C CYS A 42 -15.41 -6.01 -7.09
N GLY A 43 -15.24 -4.77 -6.61
CA GLY A 43 -15.55 -4.39 -5.25
C GLY A 43 -14.35 -4.23 -4.31
N ASP A 44 -13.17 -4.70 -4.70
CA ASP A 44 -11.98 -4.59 -3.85
C ASP A 44 -11.57 -3.13 -3.70
N THR A 45 -11.48 -2.66 -2.45
CA THR A 45 -11.08 -1.30 -2.13
C THR A 45 -9.74 -1.34 -1.41
N VAL A 46 -8.84 -0.43 -1.79
CA VAL A 46 -7.56 -0.24 -1.12
C VAL A 46 -7.43 1.21 -0.71
N GLU A 47 -7.02 1.44 0.53
CA GLU A 47 -6.74 2.77 1.06
C GLU A 47 -5.30 2.81 1.54
N ILE A 48 -4.59 3.91 1.26
CA ILE A 48 -3.24 4.14 1.78
C ILE A 48 -3.21 5.49 2.47
N PHE A 49 -2.58 5.51 3.64
CA PHE A 49 -2.44 6.68 4.52
C PHE A 49 -0.96 6.98 4.67
N LEU A 50 -0.56 8.24 4.47
CA LEU A 50 0.83 8.67 4.58
C LEU A 50 0.96 9.75 5.64
N MET A 51 1.90 9.56 6.56
CA MET A 51 2.34 10.63 7.47
C MET A 51 3.64 11.19 6.89
N VAL A 52 3.65 12.49 6.61
CA VAL A 52 4.76 13.16 5.94
C VAL A 52 5.40 14.19 6.86
N ARG A 53 6.73 14.20 6.90
CA ARG A 53 7.48 15.20 7.66
C ARG A 53 8.70 15.62 6.87
N ASN A 54 8.83 16.92 6.65
CA ASN A 54 9.96 17.49 5.91
C ASN A 54 10.13 16.87 4.52
N GLY A 55 8.99 16.64 3.83
CA GLY A 55 8.99 16.08 2.48
C GLY A 55 9.27 14.59 2.42
N ARG A 56 9.40 13.90 3.55
CA ARG A 56 9.65 12.47 3.62
C ARG A 56 8.47 11.75 4.25
N ILE A 57 8.20 10.55 3.77
CA ILE A 57 7.17 9.68 4.32
C ILE A 57 7.71 9.08 5.61
N ARG A 58 7.21 9.57 6.74
CA ARG A 58 7.61 9.10 8.05
C ARG A 58 7.03 7.74 8.37
N SER A 59 5.75 7.56 8.04
CA SER A 59 5.09 6.28 8.22
C SER A 59 3.98 6.15 7.20
N ALA A 60 3.61 4.92 6.90
CA ALA A 60 2.55 4.59 5.98
C ALA A 60 1.69 3.49 6.59
N ALA A 61 0.41 3.53 6.27
CA ALA A 61 -0.54 2.52 6.69
C ALA A 61 -1.49 2.22 5.53
N PHE A 62 -2.20 1.13 5.63
CA PHE A 62 -3.16 0.74 4.60
C PHE A 62 -4.38 0.09 5.22
N GLU A 63 -5.46 0.06 4.47
CA GLU A 63 -6.62 -0.77 4.77
C GLU A 63 -7.20 -1.28 3.47
N THR A 64 -7.73 -2.48 3.49
CA THR A 64 -8.36 -3.08 2.31
C THR A 64 -9.38 -4.12 2.74
N ASP A 65 -10.45 -4.27 1.96
CA ASP A 65 -11.42 -5.34 2.09
C ASP A 65 -11.19 -6.43 1.05
N GLY A 66 -10.09 -6.33 0.30
CA GLY A 66 -9.76 -7.30 -0.75
C GLY A 66 -9.17 -8.60 -0.22
N CYS A 67 -8.83 -9.47 -1.15
CA CYS A 67 -8.27 -10.78 -0.84
C CYS A 67 -6.84 -10.67 -0.28
N LEU A 68 -6.27 -11.83 0.07
CA LEU A 68 -4.90 -11.93 0.56
C LEU A 68 -3.90 -11.18 -0.32
N PHE A 69 -4.03 -11.29 -1.64
CA PHE A 69 -3.06 -10.65 -2.55
C PHE A 69 -3.17 -9.12 -2.51
N ALA A 70 -4.38 -8.59 -2.30
CA ALA A 70 -4.56 -7.16 -2.10
C ALA A 70 -3.87 -6.70 -0.81
N VAL A 71 -4.01 -7.47 0.26
CA VAL A 71 -3.35 -7.19 1.54
C VAL A 71 -1.83 -7.22 1.37
N VAL A 72 -1.30 -8.26 0.73
CA VAL A 72 0.14 -8.42 0.52
C VAL A 72 0.72 -7.25 -0.27
N CYS A 73 0.06 -6.87 -1.37
CA CYS A 73 0.56 -5.78 -2.22
C CYS A 73 0.48 -4.42 -1.52
N ALA A 74 -0.63 -4.12 -0.85
CA ALA A 74 -0.77 -2.86 -0.13
C ALA A 74 0.23 -2.76 1.03
N ASN A 75 0.43 -3.85 1.75
CA ASN A 75 1.39 -3.91 2.84
C ASN A 75 2.83 -3.69 2.33
N THR A 76 3.16 -4.30 1.19
CA THR A 76 4.46 -4.11 0.56
C THR A 76 4.71 -2.64 0.21
N VAL A 77 3.72 -1.99 -0.40
CA VAL A 77 3.84 -0.56 -0.73
C VAL A 77 4.05 0.26 0.54
N ALA A 78 3.29 -0.01 1.59
CA ALA A 78 3.42 0.73 2.86
C ALA A 78 4.83 0.59 3.45
N HIS A 79 5.41 -0.60 3.37
CA HIS A 79 6.77 -0.83 3.86
C HIS A 79 7.84 -0.19 2.96
N LEU A 80 7.67 -0.27 1.64
CA LEU A 80 8.67 0.25 0.71
C LEU A 80 8.78 1.77 0.73
N VAL A 81 7.69 2.49 1.03
CA VAL A 81 7.70 3.95 0.96
C VAL A 81 8.22 4.63 2.21
N GLU A 82 8.26 3.95 3.35
CA GLU A 82 8.74 4.58 4.59
C GLU A 82 10.19 5.03 4.45
N GLY A 83 10.43 6.28 4.85
CA GLY A 83 11.75 6.90 4.76
C GLY A 83 12.05 7.53 3.40
N LYS A 84 11.24 7.29 2.39
CA LYS A 84 11.45 7.90 1.07
C LYS A 84 10.87 9.30 1.03
N THR A 85 11.46 10.14 0.17
CA THR A 85 10.83 11.41 -0.18
C THR A 85 9.57 11.13 -1.00
N LEU A 86 8.68 12.10 -1.09
CA LEU A 86 7.49 11.98 -1.94
C LEU A 86 7.90 11.69 -3.39
N GLN A 87 8.93 12.39 -3.87
CA GLN A 87 9.45 12.17 -5.23
C GLN A 87 10.01 10.75 -5.39
N GLY A 88 10.76 10.28 -4.39
CA GLY A 88 11.32 8.92 -4.42
C GLY A 88 10.23 7.85 -4.42
N ALA A 89 9.16 8.08 -3.68
CA ALA A 89 8.03 7.15 -3.64
C ALA A 89 7.29 7.10 -4.99
N LEU A 90 7.23 8.22 -5.72
CA LEU A 90 6.62 8.24 -7.06
C LEU A 90 7.36 7.38 -8.06
N ALA A 91 8.62 7.08 -7.82
CA ALA A 91 9.41 6.22 -8.70
C ALA A 91 9.04 4.75 -8.59
N LEU A 92 8.29 4.35 -7.55
CA LEU A 92 7.85 2.98 -7.40
C LEU A 92 6.82 2.64 -8.48
N THR A 93 6.97 1.43 -9.03
CA THR A 93 6.09 0.91 -10.08
C THR A 93 5.49 -0.41 -9.60
N PRO A 94 4.46 -0.93 -10.30
CA PRO A 94 3.97 -2.27 -9.97
C PRO A 94 5.07 -3.32 -9.99
N ASP A 95 6.05 -3.20 -10.88
CA ASP A 95 7.19 -4.12 -10.93
C ASP A 95 8.02 -4.07 -9.65
N SER A 96 8.12 -2.90 -8.99
CA SER A 96 8.82 -2.79 -7.71
C SER A 96 8.19 -3.71 -6.66
N VAL A 97 6.85 -3.78 -6.63
CA VAL A 97 6.11 -4.64 -5.71
C VAL A 97 6.30 -6.11 -6.09
N ILE A 98 6.16 -6.41 -7.37
CA ILE A 98 6.29 -7.79 -7.89
C ILE A 98 7.68 -8.32 -7.61
N ASP A 99 8.72 -7.53 -7.89
CA ASP A 99 10.11 -7.91 -7.67
C ASP A 99 10.41 -8.14 -6.19
N TYR A 100 9.88 -7.29 -5.32
CA TYR A 100 10.06 -7.45 -3.88
C TYR A 100 9.47 -8.77 -3.39
N LEU A 101 8.27 -9.09 -3.85
CA LEU A 101 7.54 -10.28 -3.39
C LEU A 101 8.07 -11.57 -4.01
N GLU A 102 8.65 -11.51 -5.19
CA GLU A 102 9.22 -12.62 -5.97
C GLU A 102 8.20 -13.67 -6.40
N THR A 103 7.25 -14.03 -5.54
CA THR A 103 6.33 -15.16 -5.79
C THR A 103 4.86 -14.72 -5.93
N LEU A 104 4.61 -13.45 -6.22
CA LEU A 104 3.24 -13.01 -6.51
C LEU A 104 2.78 -13.69 -7.81
N PRO A 105 1.64 -14.42 -7.79
CA PRO A 105 1.14 -15.04 -9.01
C PRO A 105 0.88 -14.01 -10.11
N ALA A 106 1.23 -14.37 -11.35
CA ALA A 106 1.08 -13.43 -12.47
C ALA A 106 -0.37 -12.97 -12.66
N GLU A 107 -1.34 -13.85 -12.40
CA GLU A 107 -2.76 -13.52 -12.50
C GLU A 107 -3.22 -12.53 -11.43
N GLU A 108 -2.39 -12.27 -10.41
CA GLU A 108 -2.68 -11.32 -9.34
C GLU A 108 -1.90 -10.01 -9.49
N SER A 109 -1.24 -9.80 -10.61
CA SER A 109 -0.46 -8.57 -10.85
C SER A 109 -1.30 -7.30 -10.75
N HIS A 110 -2.61 -7.40 -11.01
CA HIS A 110 -3.54 -6.27 -10.87
C HIS A 110 -3.58 -5.72 -9.44
N CYS A 111 -3.30 -6.55 -8.44
CA CYS A 111 -3.24 -6.10 -7.04
C CYS A 111 -2.04 -5.16 -6.83
N ALA A 112 -0.91 -5.46 -7.45
CA ALA A 112 0.26 -4.58 -7.42
C ALA A 112 -0.03 -3.25 -8.13
N GLU A 113 -0.69 -3.32 -9.28
CA GLU A 113 -1.08 -2.11 -10.02
C GLU A 113 -2.01 -1.23 -9.21
N GLN A 114 -3.03 -1.81 -8.58
CA GLN A 114 -3.96 -1.06 -7.74
C GLN A 114 -3.26 -0.40 -6.56
N ALA A 115 -2.39 -1.13 -5.87
CA ALA A 115 -1.66 -0.60 -4.72
C ALA A 115 -0.80 0.61 -5.11
N ILE A 116 -0.12 0.54 -6.25
CA ILE A 116 0.70 1.65 -6.74
C ILE A 116 -0.16 2.85 -7.15
N GLN A 117 -1.30 2.61 -7.80
CA GLN A 117 -2.23 3.69 -8.17
C GLN A 117 -2.73 4.41 -6.92
N VAL A 118 -3.09 3.67 -5.88
CA VAL A 118 -3.54 4.26 -4.62
C VAL A 118 -2.42 5.06 -3.95
N LEU A 119 -1.19 4.54 -3.99
CA LEU A 119 -0.02 5.27 -3.48
C LEU A 119 0.12 6.62 -4.20
N ARG A 120 0.01 6.63 -5.51
CA ARG A 120 0.13 7.87 -6.30
C ARG A 120 -0.96 8.87 -5.93
N LEU A 121 -2.17 8.40 -5.68
CA LEU A 121 -3.26 9.24 -5.20
C LEU A 121 -2.94 9.83 -3.82
N ALA A 122 -2.40 9.01 -2.92
CA ALA A 122 -2.03 9.47 -1.59
C ALA A 122 -0.91 10.52 -1.64
N ILE A 123 0.07 10.34 -2.52
CA ILE A 123 1.16 11.30 -2.70
C ILE A 123 0.62 12.62 -3.26
N ALA A 124 -0.25 12.55 -4.27
CA ALA A 124 -0.87 13.75 -4.82
C ALA A 124 -1.66 14.52 -3.76
N ASN A 125 -2.39 13.78 -2.92
CA ASN A 125 -3.14 14.38 -1.81
C ASN A 125 -2.21 15.03 -0.79
N ALA A 126 -1.09 14.38 -0.46
CA ALA A 126 -0.11 14.94 0.47
C ALA A 126 0.47 16.25 -0.07
N ARG A 127 0.78 16.31 -1.36
CA ARG A 127 1.29 17.52 -2.00
C ARG A 127 0.26 18.64 -2.00
N GLU A 128 -1.01 18.30 -2.25
CA GLU A 128 -2.10 19.27 -2.20
C GLU A 128 -2.25 19.83 -0.80
N ASN A 129 -2.17 19.00 0.21
CA ASN A 129 -2.29 19.41 1.62
C ASN A 129 -1.09 20.27 2.06
N GLU A 130 0.09 20.06 1.51
CA GLU A 130 1.25 20.92 1.77
C GLU A 130 1.03 22.33 1.25
N ARG A 131 0.40 22.45 0.06
CA ARG A 131 0.12 23.76 -0.55
C ARG A 131 -1.06 24.45 0.09
N GLN A 132 -2.07 23.69 0.53
CA GLN A 132 -3.30 24.20 1.11
C GLN A 132 -3.65 23.39 2.36
N PRO A 133 -2.92 23.62 3.48
CA PRO A 133 -3.05 22.78 4.68
C PRO A 133 -4.46 22.69 5.24
N TRP A 134 -5.29 23.73 5.04
CA TRP A 134 -6.66 23.76 5.52
C TRP A 134 -7.57 22.73 4.83
N LYS A 135 -7.25 22.31 3.61
CA LYS A 135 -8.06 21.31 2.89
C LYS A 135 -8.04 19.93 3.53
N LYS A 136 -6.96 19.61 4.24
CA LYS A 136 -6.81 18.35 4.95
C LYS A 136 -7.96 18.10 5.92
N PHE A 137 -8.49 19.15 6.54
CA PHE A 137 -9.56 19.04 7.52
C PHE A 137 -10.95 18.88 6.90
N TYR A 138 -11.10 19.22 5.64
CA TYR A 138 -12.39 19.12 4.93
C TYR A 138 -12.50 17.88 4.05
N ALA A 139 -11.41 17.44 3.47
CA ALA A 139 -11.43 16.40 2.43
C ALA A 139 -11.86 15.03 2.91
N ARG A 140 -11.91 14.79 4.24
CA ARG A 140 -12.23 13.49 4.83
C ARG A 140 -13.42 13.52 5.77
N ARG A 141 -14.28 14.43 5.56
CA ARG A 141 -15.53 14.46 6.31
C ARG A 141 -16.61 13.60 5.69
#